data_eb264f3a221628fb032b48dcf59d45a2
#
_entry.id   eb264f3a221628fb032b48dcf59d45a2
#
_cell.length_a   1.000
_cell.length_b   1.000
_cell.length_c   1.000
_cell.angle_alpha   90.00
_cell.angle_beta   90.00
_cell.angle_gamma   90.00
#
_symmetry.space_group_name_H-M   'P 1'
#
loop_
_entity.id
_entity.type
_entity.pdbx_description
1 polymer ?
#
loop_
_entity_poly.entity_id
_entity_poly.type
_entity_poly.pdbx_seq_one_letter_code
_entity_poly.pdbx_strand_id
1 'polypeptide(L)'
;MKYLNITSPDVNNGTGCRVTLWLSGCKKHCLGCQNPSTWNFNQGKEVTKETIEELAKILEKPYIKGLTLSGGNPTDNNEEDLVWLLQEVKTRFSEKDIWLYSGDTIEVLKETKPRVLELIDVLVDGEFRLGERDTSLAFRGSRNQKIWKKDDKGEFYV
;
A
#
# COMPACT_ATOMS: atom_id res chain seq x y z
N MET A 1 13.89 -4.80 1.97
CA MET A 1 12.44 -4.84 1.71
C MET A 1 12.17 -5.87 0.62
N LYS A 2 11.28 -6.79 0.88
CA LYS A 2 10.96 -7.88 -0.05
C LYS A 2 9.49 -7.83 -0.49
N TYR A 3 9.20 -8.41 -1.64
CA TYR A 3 7.85 -8.53 -2.15
C TYR A 3 7.55 -9.96 -2.59
N LEU A 4 6.29 -10.33 -2.49
CA LEU A 4 5.83 -11.68 -2.85
C LEU A 4 5.32 -11.73 -4.29
N ASN A 5 4.65 -10.68 -4.75
CA ASN A 5 3.97 -10.70 -6.03
C ASN A 5 3.71 -9.29 -6.54
N ILE A 6 3.51 -9.20 -7.83
CA ILE A 6 3.00 -8.02 -8.53
C ILE A 6 1.77 -8.46 -9.30
N THR A 7 0.62 -7.85 -9.04
CA THR A 7 -0.63 -8.19 -9.72
C THR A 7 -1.15 -7.01 -10.54
N SER A 8 -1.57 -7.29 -11.78
CA SER A 8 -2.16 -6.30 -12.66
C SER A 8 -2.92 -6.98 -13.82
N PRO A 9 -4.08 -6.47 -14.24
CA PRO A 9 -4.79 -5.35 -13.61
C PRO A 9 -5.46 -5.79 -12.32
N ASP A 10 -5.43 -4.91 -11.32
CA ASP A 10 -6.07 -5.15 -10.02
C ASP A 10 -7.16 -4.07 -9.82
N VAL A 11 -8.38 -4.50 -9.57
CA VAL A 11 -9.53 -3.60 -9.34
C VAL A 11 -10.06 -3.69 -7.91
N ASN A 12 -9.42 -4.50 -7.07
CA ASN A 12 -9.89 -4.78 -5.70
C ASN A 12 -9.17 -3.97 -4.62
N ASN A 13 -8.04 -3.37 -4.94
CA ASN A 13 -7.17 -2.69 -3.98
C ASN A 13 -6.98 -1.22 -4.35
N GLY A 14 -8.08 -0.52 -4.50
CA GLY A 14 -8.12 0.89 -4.86
C GLY A 14 -8.97 1.14 -6.08
N THR A 15 -9.19 2.41 -6.40
CA THR A 15 -10.05 2.81 -7.51
C THR A 15 -9.38 2.60 -8.86
N GLY A 16 -10.17 2.18 -9.85
CA GLY A 16 -9.71 1.96 -11.23
C GLY A 16 -8.89 0.69 -11.39
N CYS A 17 -8.27 0.53 -12.54
CA CYS A 17 -7.34 -0.57 -12.81
C CYS A 17 -5.95 -0.18 -12.30
N ARG A 18 -5.34 -1.05 -11.50
CA ARG A 18 -4.12 -0.72 -10.80
C ARG A 18 -3.08 -1.82 -10.93
N VAL A 19 -1.85 -1.48 -10.59
CA VAL A 19 -0.82 -2.47 -10.28
C VAL A 19 -0.63 -2.50 -8.77
N THR A 20 -0.63 -3.71 -8.19
CA THR A 20 -0.43 -3.89 -6.75
C THR A 20 0.89 -4.61 -6.51
N LEU A 21 1.74 -4.01 -5.68
CA LEU A 21 2.96 -4.62 -5.17
C LEU A 21 2.67 -5.17 -3.78
N TRP A 22 2.82 -6.49 -3.63
CA TRP A 22 2.54 -7.21 -2.38
C TRP A 22 3.83 -7.35 -1.58
N LEU A 23 4.01 -6.47 -0.60
CA LEU A 23 5.21 -6.47 0.25
C LEU A 23 5.14 -7.54 1.33
N SER A 24 6.29 -8.14 1.63
CA SER A 24 6.43 -9.16 2.67
C SER A 24 6.62 -8.51 4.04
N GLY A 25 6.11 -9.16 5.07
CA GLY A 25 6.36 -8.80 6.46
C GLY A 25 5.21 -8.07 7.13
N CYS A 26 4.83 -8.57 8.30
CA CYS A 26 3.81 -7.94 9.13
C CYS A 26 4.05 -8.31 10.59
N LYS A 27 4.16 -7.31 11.45
CA LYS A 27 4.34 -7.50 12.90
C LYS A 27 3.03 -7.68 13.65
N LYS A 28 1.90 -7.37 13.02
CA LYS A 28 0.60 -7.32 13.69
C LYS A 28 -0.05 -8.69 13.84
N HIS A 29 0.07 -9.55 12.83
CA HIS A 29 -0.52 -10.90 12.86
C HIS A 29 -1.98 -10.91 13.30
N CYS A 30 -2.81 -10.10 12.66
CA CYS A 30 -4.22 -9.94 13.05
C CYS A 30 -4.98 -11.27 12.99
N LEU A 31 -5.81 -11.53 14.00
CA LEU A 31 -6.69 -12.70 14.02
C LEU A 31 -7.64 -12.63 12.82
N GLY A 32 -7.70 -13.73 12.05
CA GLY A 32 -8.54 -13.80 10.86
C GLY A 32 -7.99 -13.06 9.66
N CYS A 33 -6.71 -12.69 9.68
CA CYS A 33 -6.05 -12.02 8.56
C CYS A 33 -6.26 -12.79 7.25
N GLN A 34 -6.57 -12.07 6.18
CA GLN A 34 -6.81 -12.65 4.86
C GLN A 34 -5.52 -13.11 4.17
N ASN A 35 -4.35 -12.59 4.59
CA ASN A 35 -3.07 -12.85 3.95
C ASN A 35 -1.97 -13.27 4.94
N PRO A 36 -2.16 -14.32 5.75
CA PRO A 36 -1.14 -14.71 6.74
C PRO A 36 0.19 -15.17 6.09
N SER A 37 0.16 -15.59 4.83
CA SER A 37 1.36 -15.94 4.07
C SER A 37 2.30 -14.73 3.86
N THR A 38 1.82 -13.51 4.04
CA THR A 38 2.61 -12.29 3.87
C THR A 38 3.34 -11.85 5.14
N TRP A 39 3.18 -12.55 6.26
CA TRP A 39 3.73 -12.13 7.56
C TRP A 39 5.25 -12.24 7.67
N ASN A 40 5.86 -13.16 6.91
CA ASN A 40 7.30 -13.43 6.99
C ASN A 40 8.10 -12.42 6.17
N PHE A 41 8.91 -11.60 6.85
CA PHE A 41 9.77 -10.58 6.22
C PHE A 41 10.82 -11.16 5.27
N ASN A 42 11.20 -12.41 5.46
CA ASN A 42 12.26 -13.06 4.67
C ASN A 42 11.74 -13.75 3.41
N GLN A 43 10.43 -13.80 3.23
CA GLN A 43 9.81 -14.42 2.06
C GLN A 43 9.83 -13.47 0.86
N GLY A 44 9.92 -14.06 -0.34
CA GLY A 44 9.83 -13.32 -1.59
C GLY A 44 11.18 -12.83 -2.12
N LYS A 45 11.12 -11.89 -3.03
CA LYS A 45 12.26 -11.31 -3.73
C LYS A 45 12.58 -9.92 -3.20
N GLU A 46 13.85 -9.54 -3.25
CA GLU A 46 14.23 -8.16 -2.93
C GLU A 46 13.59 -7.18 -3.91
N VAL A 47 13.15 -6.05 -3.37
CA VAL A 47 12.71 -4.90 -4.18
C VAL A 47 13.97 -4.20 -4.68
N THR A 48 14.19 -4.26 -5.98
CA THR A 48 15.38 -3.71 -6.64
C THR A 48 14.97 -2.74 -7.74
N LYS A 49 15.99 -2.20 -8.45
CA LYS A 49 15.74 -1.37 -9.63
C LYS A 49 14.97 -2.13 -10.70
N GLU A 50 15.23 -3.43 -10.85
CA GLU A 50 14.51 -4.29 -11.79
C GLU A 50 13.03 -4.39 -11.42
N THR A 51 12.70 -4.41 -10.12
CA THR A 51 11.32 -4.36 -9.64
C THR A 51 10.65 -3.06 -10.07
N ILE A 52 11.35 -1.94 -9.91
CA ILE A 52 10.86 -0.63 -10.37
C ILE A 52 10.58 -0.65 -11.88
N GLU A 53 11.46 -1.28 -12.67
CA GLU A 53 11.26 -1.38 -14.13
C GLU A 53 10.04 -2.24 -14.49
N GLU A 54 9.78 -3.31 -13.75
CA GLU A 54 8.57 -4.12 -13.95
C GLU A 54 7.32 -3.31 -13.66
N LEU A 55 7.31 -2.55 -12.55
CA LEU A 55 6.20 -1.67 -12.20
C LEU A 55 6.02 -0.59 -13.26
N ALA A 56 7.11 -0.02 -13.74
CA ALA A 56 7.08 1.03 -14.75
C ALA A 56 6.44 0.57 -16.07
N LYS A 57 6.76 -0.64 -16.52
CA LYS A 57 6.15 -1.20 -17.74
C LYS A 57 4.63 -1.28 -17.63
N ILE A 58 4.13 -1.58 -16.44
CA ILE A 58 2.70 -1.67 -16.20
C ILE A 58 2.10 -0.27 -16.07
N LEU A 59 2.75 0.62 -15.31
CA LEU A 59 2.28 1.99 -15.06
C LEU A 59 2.25 2.85 -16.32
N GLU A 60 3.08 2.54 -17.34
CA GLU A 60 3.06 3.22 -18.63
C GLU A 60 1.74 3.03 -19.38
N LYS A 61 1.01 1.98 -19.10
CA LYS A 61 -0.26 1.68 -19.79
C LYS A 61 -1.31 2.73 -19.43
N PRO A 62 -1.98 3.36 -20.43
CA PRO A 62 -2.94 4.44 -20.16
C PRO A 62 -4.10 4.07 -19.23
N TYR A 63 -4.54 2.81 -19.26
CA TYR A 63 -5.66 2.35 -18.45
C TYR A 63 -5.29 2.04 -17.01
N ILE A 64 -4.00 2.00 -16.66
CA ILE A 64 -3.55 1.78 -15.28
C ILE A 64 -3.55 3.12 -14.55
N LYS A 65 -4.41 3.22 -13.53
CA LYS A 65 -4.61 4.47 -12.79
C LYS A 65 -3.46 4.77 -11.82
N GLY A 66 -2.89 3.75 -11.23
CA GLY A 66 -1.82 3.96 -10.25
C GLY A 66 -1.29 2.68 -9.61
N LEU A 67 -0.51 2.88 -8.56
CA LEU A 67 0.13 1.83 -7.77
C LEU A 67 -0.55 1.67 -6.43
N THR A 68 -0.70 0.44 -5.99
CA THR A 68 -1.11 0.10 -4.62
C THR A 68 0.00 -0.68 -3.93
N LEU A 69 0.36 -0.28 -2.71
CA LEU A 69 1.21 -1.07 -1.83
C LEU A 69 0.33 -1.79 -0.81
N SER A 70 0.41 -3.10 -0.80
CA SER A 70 -0.37 -3.97 0.08
C SER A 70 0.49 -5.16 0.50
N GLY A 71 -0.13 -6.22 0.99
CA GLY A 71 0.54 -7.47 1.35
C GLY A 71 0.44 -7.77 2.83
N GLY A 72 1.56 -7.83 3.51
CA GLY A 72 1.65 -7.85 4.96
C GLY A 72 1.27 -6.49 5.53
N ASN A 73 2.17 -5.86 6.25
CA ASN A 73 2.00 -4.45 6.62
C ASN A 73 3.13 -3.65 5.97
N PRO A 74 2.87 -2.97 4.84
CA PRO A 74 3.92 -2.22 4.14
C PRO A 74 4.70 -1.26 5.03
N THR A 75 4.04 -0.61 5.99
CA THR A 75 4.67 0.35 6.89
C THR A 75 5.51 -0.28 8.00
N ASP A 76 5.53 -1.61 8.13
CA ASP A 76 6.49 -2.29 9.00
C ASP A 76 7.86 -2.42 8.35
N ASN A 77 8.01 -2.06 7.08
CA ASN A 77 9.29 -1.95 6.41
C ASN A 77 9.98 -0.64 6.77
N ASN A 78 11.29 -0.58 6.50
CA ASN A 78 12.11 0.60 6.76
C ASN A 78 11.59 1.81 5.96
N GLU A 79 11.52 2.97 6.61
CA GLU A 79 11.03 4.19 5.96
C GLU A 79 11.88 4.59 4.75
N GLU A 80 13.20 4.47 4.85
CA GLU A 80 14.10 4.83 3.75
C GLU A 80 13.83 3.99 2.49
N ASP A 81 13.59 2.70 2.68
CA ASP A 81 13.29 1.80 1.55
C ASP A 81 11.95 2.15 0.91
N LEU A 82 10.94 2.43 1.72
CA LEU A 82 9.61 2.83 1.23
C LEU A 82 9.68 4.18 0.49
N VAL A 83 10.40 5.14 1.07
CA VAL A 83 10.57 6.47 0.45
C VAL A 83 11.28 6.33 -0.89
N TRP A 84 12.34 5.53 -0.96
CA TRP A 84 13.04 5.29 -2.22
C TRP A 84 12.11 4.75 -3.31
N LEU A 85 11.34 3.71 -2.98
CA LEU A 85 10.37 3.11 -3.92
C LEU A 85 9.34 4.14 -4.40
N LEU A 86 8.74 4.88 -3.45
CA LEU A 86 7.70 5.85 -3.75
C LEU A 86 8.23 7.02 -4.57
N GLN A 87 9.44 7.50 -4.27
CA GLN A 87 10.07 8.58 -5.03
C GLN A 87 10.39 8.16 -6.46
N GLU A 88 10.88 6.94 -6.66
CA GLU A 88 11.13 6.41 -8.00
C GLU A 88 9.86 6.40 -8.85
N VAL A 89 8.75 5.96 -8.26
CA VAL A 89 7.46 5.91 -8.96
C VAL A 89 6.92 7.32 -9.21
N LYS A 90 6.93 8.19 -8.21
CA LYS A 90 6.41 9.56 -8.34
C LYS A 90 7.18 10.40 -9.34
N THR A 91 8.50 10.25 -9.38
CA THR A 91 9.35 10.99 -10.32
C THR A 91 9.05 10.60 -11.76
N ARG A 92 8.79 9.33 -12.03
CA ARG A 92 8.54 8.82 -13.38
C ARG A 92 7.06 8.94 -13.78
N PHE A 93 6.13 8.87 -12.83
CA PHE A 93 4.69 8.81 -13.08
C PHE A 93 3.93 9.75 -12.14
N SER A 94 4.19 11.04 -12.24
CA SER A 94 3.58 12.05 -11.35
C SER A 94 2.04 12.11 -11.46
N GLU A 95 1.49 11.68 -12.60
CA GLU A 95 0.04 11.64 -12.85
C GLU A 95 -0.66 10.38 -12.32
N LYS A 96 0.11 9.37 -11.91
CA LYS A 96 -0.44 8.12 -11.35
C LYS A 96 -0.57 8.27 -9.84
N ASP A 97 -1.69 7.83 -9.28
CA ASP A 97 -1.88 7.92 -7.84
C ASP A 97 -1.27 6.70 -7.11
N ILE A 98 -1.01 6.87 -5.83
CA ILE A 98 -0.45 5.82 -4.97
C ILE A 98 -1.37 5.58 -3.79
N TRP A 99 -1.81 4.33 -3.65
CA TRP A 99 -2.57 3.84 -2.50
C TRP A 99 -1.66 3.03 -1.60
N LEU A 100 -1.79 3.21 -0.30
CA LEU A 100 -1.04 2.46 0.70
C LEU A 100 -2.01 1.86 1.71
N TYR A 101 -1.90 0.55 1.91
CA TYR A 101 -2.57 -0.15 3.00
C TYR A 101 -1.62 -0.25 4.19
N SER A 102 -2.12 0.04 5.38
CA SER A 102 -1.34 -0.09 6.61
C SER A 102 -2.21 -0.60 7.75
N GLY A 103 -1.65 -1.47 8.57
CA GLY A 103 -2.27 -1.87 9.84
C GLY A 103 -2.11 -0.80 10.93
N ASP A 104 -1.25 0.18 10.72
CA ASP A 104 -1.09 1.30 11.63
C ASP A 104 -2.09 2.41 11.31
N THR A 105 -2.53 3.13 12.34
CA THR A 105 -3.42 4.28 12.14
C THR A 105 -2.65 5.49 11.60
N ILE A 106 -3.37 6.42 10.98
CA ILE A 106 -2.75 7.63 10.45
C ILE A 106 -2.02 8.43 11.54
N GLU A 107 -2.54 8.42 12.76
CA GLU A 107 -1.91 9.10 13.90
C GLU A 107 -0.53 8.53 14.19
N VAL A 108 -0.40 7.21 14.18
CA VAL A 108 0.88 6.51 14.37
C VAL A 108 1.82 6.80 13.20
N LEU A 109 1.31 6.77 11.98
CA LEU A 109 2.12 6.99 10.78
C LEU A 109 2.63 8.42 10.66
N LYS A 110 1.89 9.41 11.15
CA LYS A 110 2.37 10.79 11.22
C LYS A 110 3.63 10.93 12.07
N GLU A 111 3.77 10.08 13.09
CA GLU A 111 4.94 10.07 13.96
C GLU A 111 6.07 9.17 13.44
N THR A 112 5.72 8.00 12.89
CA THR A 112 6.70 6.96 12.54
C THR A 112 7.14 6.97 11.09
N LYS A 113 6.26 7.41 10.17
CA LYS A 113 6.48 7.37 8.72
C LYS A 113 6.00 8.64 8.01
N PRO A 114 6.35 9.84 8.53
CA PRO A 114 5.81 11.09 7.94
C PRO A 114 6.21 11.28 6.47
N ARG A 115 7.41 10.86 6.08
CA ARG A 115 7.89 11.01 4.70
C ARG A 115 7.13 10.12 3.73
N VAL A 116 6.71 8.93 4.18
CA VAL A 116 5.86 8.04 3.38
C VAL A 116 4.51 8.69 3.13
N LEU A 117 3.91 9.30 4.15
CA LEU A 117 2.62 9.98 4.00
C LEU A 117 2.67 11.15 3.00
N GLU A 118 3.80 11.82 2.88
CA GLU A 118 3.97 12.89 1.90
C GLU A 118 3.92 12.39 0.45
N LEU A 119 4.28 11.15 0.23
CA LEU A 119 4.45 10.58 -1.11
C LEU A 119 3.24 9.79 -1.61
N ILE A 120 2.28 9.47 -0.75
CA ILE A 120 1.08 8.72 -1.13
C ILE A 120 -0.12 9.65 -1.31
N ASP A 121 -1.12 9.17 -2.03
CA ASP A 121 -2.34 9.93 -2.31
C ASP A 121 -3.53 9.42 -1.49
N VAL A 122 -3.58 8.12 -1.20
CA VAL A 122 -4.66 7.50 -0.42
C VAL A 122 -4.05 6.51 0.57
N LEU A 123 -4.52 6.57 1.81
CA LEU A 123 -4.15 5.65 2.88
C LEU A 123 -5.38 4.88 3.35
N VAL A 124 -5.29 3.56 3.37
CA VAL A 124 -6.27 2.70 4.04
C VAL A 124 -5.62 2.21 5.32
N ASP A 125 -6.07 2.71 6.46
CA ASP A 125 -5.39 2.53 7.74
C ASP A 125 -6.15 1.66 8.73
N GLY A 126 -5.41 1.20 9.75
CA GLY A 126 -5.95 0.43 10.85
C GLY A 126 -5.82 -1.07 10.63
N GLU A 127 -5.61 -1.80 11.74
CA GLU A 127 -5.49 -3.25 11.67
C GLU A 127 -6.84 -3.92 11.39
N PHE A 128 -6.79 -5.08 10.73
CA PHE A 128 -7.99 -5.88 10.51
C PHE A 128 -8.53 -6.39 11.84
N ARG A 129 -9.83 -6.17 12.07
CA ARG A 129 -10.54 -6.66 13.26
C ARG A 129 -11.64 -7.62 12.85
N LEU A 130 -11.47 -8.90 13.21
CA LEU A 130 -12.42 -9.94 12.83
C LEU A 130 -13.85 -9.63 13.30
N GLY A 131 -13.99 -9.06 14.50
CA GLY A 131 -15.30 -8.69 15.05
C GLY A 131 -16.01 -7.56 14.31
N GLU A 132 -15.27 -6.82 13.48
CA GLU A 132 -15.80 -5.71 12.66
C GLU A 132 -15.73 -6.02 11.17
N ARG A 133 -15.46 -7.28 10.82
CA ARG A 133 -15.40 -7.72 9.42
C ARG A 133 -16.70 -7.43 8.70
N ASP A 134 -16.58 -6.85 7.51
CA ASP A 134 -17.72 -6.51 6.67
C ASP A 134 -17.31 -6.60 5.20
N THR A 135 -17.79 -7.64 4.51
CA THR A 135 -17.42 -7.89 3.11
C THR A 135 -18.13 -6.95 2.13
N SER A 136 -19.10 -6.15 2.60
CA SER A 136 -19.76 -5.14 1.76
C SER A 136 -18.97 -3.85 1.63
N LEU A 137 -17.92 -3.66 2.44
CA LEU A 137 -17.09 -2.45 2.41
C LEU A 137 -16.19 -2.43 1.16
N ALA A 138 -16.09 -1.27 0.52
CA ALA A 138 -15.16 -1.07 -0.58
C ALA A 138 -13.73 -0.91 -0.01
N PHE A 139 -12.79 -1.70 -0.54
CA PHE A 139 -11.35 -1.59 -0.29
C PHE A 139 -10.90 -1.77 1.16
N ARG A 140 -11.76 -2.23 2.05
CA ARG A 140 -11.46 -2.44 3.47
C ARG A 140 -11.99 -3.80 3.92
N GLY A 141 -11.31 -4.39 4.90
CA GLY A 141 -11.74 -5.69 5.45
C GLY A 141 -12.65 -5.56 6.68
N SER A 142 -12.54 -4.49 7.44
CA SER A 142 -13.31 -4.28 8.67
C SER A 142 -13.71 -2.81 8.84
N ARG A 143 -14.79 -2.58 9.58
CA ARG A 143 -15.41 -1.25 9.71
C ARG A 143 -14.53 -0.22 10.41
N ASN A 144 -13.61 -0.64 11.27
CA ASN A 144 -12.67 0.26 11.96
C ASN A 144 -11.65 0.91 11.02
N GLN A 145 -11.38 0.29 9.87
CA GLN A 145 -10.44 0.82 8.89
C GLN A 145 -11.04 2.01 8.17
N LYS A 146 -10.20 2.99 7.86
CA LYS A 146 -10.62 4.23 7.18
C LYS A 146 -9.86 4.43 5.89
N ILE A 147 -10.50 5.06 4.93
CA ILE A 147 -9.88 5.47 3.66
C ILE A 147 -9.63 6.97 3.74
N TRP A 148 -8.37 7.35 3.82
CA TRP A 148 -7.92 8.74 3.89
C TRP A 148 -7.46 9.20 2.52
N LYS A 149 -8.02 10.31 2.06
CA LYS A 149 -7.64 10.93 0.78
C LYS A 149 -6.96 12.26 1.06
N LYS A 150 -6.13 12.73 0.14
CA LYS A 150 -5.51 14.05 0.24
C LYS A 150 -6.35 15.09 -0.47
N ASP A 151 -6.44 16.29 0.15
CA ASP A 151 -7.00 17.48 -0.48
C ASP A 151 -5.92 18.24 -1.28
N ASP A 152 -6.28 19.38 -1.85
CA ASP A 152 -5.38 20.21 -2.66
C ASP A 152 -4.19 20.77 -1.87
N LYS A 153 -4.29 20.80 -0.54
CA LYS A 153 -3.23 21.27 0.36
C LYS A 153 -2.34 20.16 0.88
N GLY A 154 -2.61 18.92 0.46
CA GLY A 154 -1.87 17.75 0.96
C GLY A 154 -2.34 17.25 2.32
N GLU A 155 -3.48 17.72 2.81
CA GLU A 155 -4.06 17.26 4.07
C GLU A 155 -4.95 16.03 3.85
N PHE A 156 -4.83 15.05 4.75
CA PHE A 156 -5.67 13.86 4.68
C PHE A 156 -7.05 14.10 5.30
N TYR A 157 -8.08 13.56 4.63
CA TYR A 157 -9.46 13.58 5.13
C TYR A 157 -10.16 12.26 4.78
N VAL A 158 -11.16 11.91 5.55
CA VAL A 158 -12.03 10.74 5.31
C VAL A 158 -13.23 11.11 4.45
#